data_e1f8bbd3c5c21001442fa03f37a1ff14
#
_entry.id   e1f8bbd3c5c21001442fa03f37a1ff14
#
_cell.length_a   1.000
_cell.length_b   1.000
_cell.length_c   1.000
_cell.angle_alpha   90.00
_cell.angle_beta   90.00
_cell.angle_gamma   90.00
#
_symmetry.space_group_name_H-M   'P 1'
#
loop_
_entity.id
_entity.type
_entity.pdbx_description
1 polymer ?
#
loop_
_entity_poly.entity_id
_entity_poly.type
_entity_poly.pdbx_seq_one_letter_code
_entity_poly.pdbx_strand_id
1 'polypeptide(L)'
;GLGVIHFIGHVGARDTEFWIRKYIFPGGWIPSLAQAIDWCERCGLEVVDIENLRRNYALTLDDWALRFDRNWESIHKIDPKRFDEKFRRVWRTYLWSCAEMFRSPNGQTHLFQIVVSKGNVGDNYPMSRAFLYESDYPREQARAAAR
;
A
#
# COMPACT_ATOMS: atom_id res chain seq x y z
N GLY A 1 -22.74 -6.60 4.72
CA GLY A 1 -21.44 -6.79 5.40
C GLY A 1 -20.42 -5.76 4.94
N LEU A 2 -19.42 -5.49 5.77
CA LEU A 2 -18.34 -4.55 5.48
C LEU A 2 -17.13 -5.27 4.86
N GLY A 3 -16.40 -4.57 4.01
CA GLY A 3 -15.14 -5.00 3.44
C GLY A 3 -14.13 -3.87 3.39
N VAL A 4 -12.85 -4.21 3.30
CA VAL A 4 -11.76 -3.25 3.11
C VAL A 4 -11.02 -3.59 1.83
N ILE A 5 -10.90 -2.59 0.94
CA ILE A 5 -10.07 -2.67 -0.26
C ILE A 5 -8.80 -1.87 0.01
N HIS A 6 -7.64 -2.55 -0.03
CA HIS A 6 -6.34 -1.92 0.22
C HIS A 6 -5.50 -1.98 -1.06
N PHE A 7 -5.07 -0.82 -1.56
CA PHE A 7 -4.35 -0.75 -2.83
C PHE A 7 -3.47 0.49 -2.95
N ILE A 8 -2.46 0.38 -3.81
CA ILE A 8 -1.70 1.53 -4.27
C ILE A 8 -2.49 2.20 -5.39
N GLY A 9 -2.66 3.51 -5.32
CA GLY A 9 -3.39 4.28 -6.33
C GLY A 9 -2.65 5.54 -6.74
N HIS A 10 -2.83 5.95 -7.99
CA HIS A 10 -2.32 7.22 -8.48
C HIS A 10 -3.27 8.38 -8.14
N VAL A 11 -2.70 9.57 -8.03
CA VAL A 11 -3.45 10.84 -8.05
C VAL A 11 -3.74 11.18 -9.53
N GLY A 12 -4.98 10.90 -9.95
CA GLY A 12 -5.37 10.97 -11.36
C GLY A 12 -4.98 9.72 -12.17
N ALA A 13 -5.70 9.50 -13.28
CA ALA A 13 -5.44 8.37 -14.17
C ALA A 13 -4.11 8.58 -14.92
N ARG A 14 -3.22 7.62 -14.85
CA ARG A 14 -1.91 7.63 -15.51
C ARG A 14 -1.37 6.21 -15.66
N ASP A 15 -0.40 6.05 -16.52
CA ASP A 15 0.31 4.79 -16.66
C ASP A 15 1.27 4.58 -15.47
N THR A 16 1.43 3.33 -15.08
CA THR A 16 2.51 2.92 -14.17
C THR A 16 3.86 3.09 -14.88
N GLU A 17 4.86 3.55 -14.15
CA GLU A 17 6.19 3.84 -14.68
C GLU A 17 6.78 2.63 -15.44
N PHE A 18 7.34 2.90 -16.62
CA PHE A 18 7.88 1.86 -17.51
C PHE A 18 8.88 0.95 -16.78
N TRP A 19 9.76 1.52 -15.96
CA TRP A 19 10.77 0.78 -15.23
C TRP A 19 10.16 -0.25 -14.26
N ILE A 20 9.11 0.14 -13.52
CA ILE A 20 8.38 -0.75 -12.60
C ILE A 20 7.70 -1.87 -13.38
N ARG A 21 7.02 -1.55 -14.47
CA ARG A 21 6.34 -2.56 -15.32
C ARG A 21 7.32 -3.53 -15.99
N LYS A 22 8.55 -3.09 -16.26
CA LYS A 22 9.55 -3.92 -16.92
C LYS A 22 10.30 -4.84 -15.95
N TYR A 23 10.69 -4.33 -14.78
CA TYR A 23 11.67 -5.03 -13.92
C TYR A 23 11.11 -5.55 -12.61
N ILE A 24 10.01 -5.01 -12.11
CA ILE A 24 9.46 -5.36 -10.79
C ILE A 24 8.14 -6.11 -10.94
N PHE A 25 7.16 -5.50 -11.62
CA PHE A 25 5.82 -6.06 -11.82
C PHE A 25 5.47 -6.07 -13.31
N PRO A 26 5.94 -7.07 -14.08
CA PRO A 26 5.63 -7.16 -15.51
C PRO A 26 4.12 -7.14 -15.77
N GLY A 27 3.67 -6.20 -16.62
CA GLY A 27 2.25 -6.02 -16.91
C GLY A 27 1.44 -5.35 -15.81
N GLY A 28 2.08 -4.91 -14.71
CA GLY A 28 1.42 -4.24 -13.60
C GLY A 28 0.77 -2.92 -14.01
N TRP A 29 -0.40 -2.67 -13.43
CA TRP A 29 -1.17 -1.45 -13.60
C TRP A 29 -1.70 -0.98 -12.24
N ILE A 30 -1.77 0.33 -12.05
CA ILE A 30 -2.22 0.97 -10.80
C ILE A 30 -3.39 1.90 -11.12
N PRO A 31 -4.56 1.74 -10.47
CA PRO A 31 -5.72 2.62 -10.68
C PRO A 31 -5.49 3.99 -10.08
N SER A 32 -6.28 4.97 -10.50
CA SER A 32 -6.50 6.15 -9.68
C SER A 32 -7.55 5.88 -8.59
N LEU A 33 -7.55 6.72 -7.53
CA LEU A 33 -8.60 6.64 -6.51
C LEU A 33 -10.01 6.79 -7.12
N ALA A 34 -10.17 7.74 -8.05
CA ALA A 34 -11.44 7.97 -8.71
C ALA A 34 -11.94 6.73 -9.50
N GLN A 35 -11.02 6.03 -10.20
CA GLN A 35 -11.37 4.79 -10.88
C GLN A 35 -11.79 3.69 -9.90
N ALA A 36 -11.08 3.56 -8.78
CA ALA A 36 -11.42 2.57 -7.77
C ALA A 36 -12.82 2.82 -7.16
N ILE A 37 -13.15 4.09 -6.89
CA ILE A 37 -14.46 4.49 -6.39
C ILE A 37 -15.55 4.20 -7.43
N ASP A 38 -15.35 4.61 -8.69
CA ASP A 38 -16.31 4.34 -9.80
C ASP A 38 -16.61 2.83 -9.92
N TRP A 39 -15.62 1.99 -9.78
CA TRP A 39 -15.85 0.53 -9.80
C TRP A 39 -16.60 0.02 -8.59
N CYS A 40 -16.33 0.55 -7.38
CA CYS A 40 -17.11 0.20 -6.21
C CYS A 40 -18.60 0.54 -6.42
N GLU A 41 -18.91 1.74 -6.89
CA GLU A 41 -20.27 2.19 -7.15
C GLU A 41 -20.96 1.35 -8.23
N ARG A 42 -20.28 1.06 -9.35
CA ARG A 42 -20.80 0.18 -10.42
C ARG A 42 -21.08 -1.24 -9.95
N CYS A 43 -20.35 -1.71 -8.94
CA CYS A 43 -20.61 -3.01 -8.31
C CYS A 43 -21.69 -2.97 -7.23
N GLY A 44 -22.36 -1.84 -7.02
CA GLY A 44 -23.37 -1.64 -5.99
C GLY A 44 -22.80 -1.65 -4.57
N LEU A 45 -21.55 -1.22 -4.44
CA LEU A 45 -20.90 -1.04 -3.13
C LEU A 45 -21.03 0.43 -2.71
N GLU A 46 -21.49 0.64 -1.48
CA GLU A 46 -21.40 1.94 -0.83
C GLU A 46 -19.97 2.15 -0.33
N VAL A 47 -19.35 3.28 -0.67
CA VAL A 47 -18.07 3.70 -0.10
C VAL A 47 -18.34 4.42 1.21
N VAL A 48 -17.91 3.81 2.31
CA VAL A 48 -18.22 4.27 3.67
C VAL A 48 -17.11 5.15 4.24
N ASP A 49 -15.85 4.79 4.00
CA ASP A 49 -14.69 5.54 4.48
C ASP A 49 -13.50 5.36 3.53
N ILE A 50 -12.63 6.36 3.48
CA ILE A 50 -11.38 6.32 2.72
C ILE A 50 -10.26 6.88 3.58
N GLU A 51 -9.19 6.09 3.75
CA GLU A 51 -7.97 6.51 4.41
C GLU A 51 -6.79 6.52 3.43
N ASN A 52 -5.98 7.58 3.51
CA ASN A 52 -4.76 7.73 2.73
C ASN A 52 -3.55 7.48 3.62
N LEU A 53 -2.90 6.35 3.41
CA LEU A 53 -1.75 5.86 4.19
C LEU A 53 -0.40 6.14 3.51
N ARG A 54 -0.33 7.09 2.59
CA ARG A 54 0.89 7.41 1.84
C ARG A 54 2.12 7.56 2.75
N ARG A 55 2.02 8.36 3.80
CA ARG A 55 3.14 8.64 4.70
C ARG A 55 3.55 7.41 5.53
N ASN A 56 2.57 6.63 5.96
CA ASN A 56 2.81 5.37 6.69
C ASN A 56 3.54 4.35 5.80
N TYR A 57 3.16 4.29 4.52
CA TYR A 57 3.79 3.36 3.58
C TYR A 57 5.25 3.71 3.27
N ALA A 58 5.62 4.99 3.29
CA ALA A 58 7.03 5.39 3.20
C ALA A 58 7.88 4.74 4.30
N LEU A 59 7.39 4.72 5.55
CA LEU A 59 8.08 4.06 6.68
C LEU A 59 8.16 2.54 6.50
N THR A 60 7.10 1.93 5.97
CA THR A 60 7.08 0.49 5.64
C THR A 60 8.14 0.15 4.60
N LEU A 61 8.26 0.98 3.57
CA LEU A 61 9.24 0.78 2.50
C LEU A 61 10.69 0.97 3.00
N ASP A 62 10.93 1.92 3.91
CA ASP A 62 12.23 2.07 4.58
C ASP A 62 12.61 0.77 5.31
N ASP A 63 11.67 0.22 6.08
CA ASP A 63 11.91 -1.00 6.84
C ASP A 63 12.16 -2.21 5.90
N TRP A 64 11.41 -2.31 4.81
CA TRP A 64 11.64 -3.35 3.80
C TRP A 64 13.00 -3.19 3.12
N ALA A 65 13.42 -1.97 2.77
CA ALA A 65 14.71 -1.71 2.17
C ALA A 65 15.86 -2.10 3.11
N LEU A 66 15.76 -1.71 4.39
CA LEU A 66 16.75 -2.08 5.40
C LEU A 66 16.80 -3.59 5.63
N ARG A 67 15.64 -4.27 5.69
CA ARG A 67 15.59 -5.74 5.83
C ARG A 67 16.15 -6.44 4.59
N PHE A 68 15.89 -5.94 3.41
CA PHE A 68 16.45 -6.46 2.17
C PHE A 68 17.98 -6.38 2.18
N ASP A 69 18.54 -5.21 2.54
CA ASP A 69 19.99 -5.01 2.62
C ASP A 69 20.63 -5.92 3.68
N ARG A 70 20.04 -6.04 4.86
CA ARG A 70 20.56 -6.90 5.96
C ARG A 70 20.53 -8.39 5.64
N ASN A 71 19.53 -8.84 4.90
CA ASN A 71 19.34 -10.27 4.60
C ASN A 71 19.89 -10.67 3.22
N TRP A 72 20.59 -9.77 2.51
CA TRP A 72 21.02 -10.02 1.15
C TRP A 72 21.80 -11.33 0.99
N GLU A 73 22.77 -11.62 1.86
CA GLU A 73 23.58 -12.83 1.80
C GLU A 73 22.72 -14.11 1.93
N SER A 74 21.70 -14.07 2.75
CA SER A 74 20.77 -15.18 2.92
C SER A 74 19.87 -15.34 1.68
N ILE A 75 19.40 -14.24 1.09
CA ILE A 75 18.61 -14.25 -0.14
C ILE A 75 19.42 -14.82 -1.30
N HIS A 76 20.66 -14.33 -1.48
CA HIS A 76 21.56 -14.80 -2.54
C HIS A 76 21.82 -16.32 -2.44
N LYS A 77 21.98 -16.87 -1.24
CA LYS A 77 22.21 -18.31 -1.01
C LYS A 77 21.03 -19.21 -1.39
N ILE A 78 19.80 -18.69 -1.48
CA ILE A 78 18.62 -19.47 -1.87
C ILE A 78 18.76 -19.94 -3.33
N ASP A 79 19.13 -19.02 -4.22
CA ASP A 79 19.42 -19.31 -5.63
C ASP A 79 20.36 -18.22 -6.18
N PRO A 80 21.69 -18.44 -6.18
CA PRO A 80 22.66 -17.45 -6.61
C PRO A 80 22.55 -17.02 -8.08
N LYS A 81 21.94 -17.86 -8.92
CA LYS A 81 21.71 -17.51 -10.35
C LYS A 81 20.52 -16.59 -10.53
N ARG A 82 19.47 -16.76 -9.74
CA ARG A 82 18.26 -15.94 -9.77
C ARG A 82 18.43 -14.66 -8.98
N PHE A 83 19.03 -14.75 -7.78
CA PHE A 83 19.26 -13.61 -6.89
C PHE A 83 20.71 -13.14 -7.01
N ASP A 84 21.06 -12.70 -8.21
CA ASP A 84 22.37 -12.17 -8.55
C ASP A 84 22.51 -10.67 -8.19
N GLU A 85 23.66 -10.09 -8.42
CA GLU A 85 23.94 -8.67 -8.13
C GLU A 85 23.06 -7.73 -8.98
N LYS A 86 22.60 -8.15 -10.17
CA LYS A 86 21.65 -7.37 -10.96
C LYS A 86 20.29 -7.31 -10.27
N PHE A 87 19.80 -8.46 -9.79
CA PHE A 87 18.57 -8.53 -8.99
C PHE A 87 18.68 -7.64 -7.75
N ARG A 88 19.78 -7.72 -7.01
CA ARG A 88 20.04 -6.88 -5.84
C ARG A 88 19.89 -5.40 -6.14
N ARG A 89 20.60 -4.91 -7.17
CA ARG A 89 20.55 -3.49 -7.58
C ARG A 89 19.16 -3.05 -7.98
N VAL A 90 18.46 -3.85 -8.77
CA VAL A 90 17.10 -3.56 -9.23
C VAL A 90 16.15 -3.43 -8.04
N TRP A 91 16.11 -4.41 -7.15
CA TRP A 91 15.21 -4.40 -6.00
C TRP A 91 15.57 -3.36 -4.94
N ARG A 92 16.83 -3.14 -4.69
CA ARG A 92 17.30 -2.08 -3.80
C ARG A 92 16.91 -0.69 -4.31
N THR A 93 17.12 -0.44 -5.61
CA THR A 93 16.68 0.81 -6.24
C THR A 93 15.17 0.98 -6.14
N TYR A 94 14.39 -0.07 -6.40
CA TYR A 94 12.94 -0.05 -6.28
C TYR A 94 12.49 0.34 -4.88
N LEU A 95 12.95 -0.35 -3.85
CA LEU A 95 12.51 -0.11 -2.48
C LEU A 95 12.83 1.30 -2.00
N TRP A 96 14.07 1.77 -2.20
CA TRP A 96 14.47 3.11 -1.79
C TRP A 96 13.79 4.21 -2.62
N SER A 97 13.68 4.05 -3.93
CA SER A 97 12.97 5.03 -4.78
C SER A 97 11.50 5.13 -4.42
N CYS A 98 10.83 4.01 -4.15
CA CYS A 98 9.45 4.01 -3.70
C CYS A 98 9.30 4.70 -2.34
N ALA A 99 10.18 4.43 -1.36
CA ALA A 99 10.14 5.09 -0.07
C ALA A 99 10.19 6.63 -0.24
N GLU A 100 11.10 7.12 -1.07
CA GLU A 100 11.21 8.56 -1.35
C GLU A 100 9.99 9.10 -2.11
N MET A 101 9.47 8.37 -3.08
CA MET A 101 8.26 8.77 -3.82
C MET A 101 7.05 8.91 -2.89
N PHE A 102 6.83 7.94 -1.97
CA PHE A 102 5.74 8.02 -1.00
C PHE A 102 5.97 9.08 0.09
N ARG A 103 7.23 9.42 0.38
CA ARG A 103 7.58 10.49 1.33
C ARG A 103 7.42 11.88 0.71
N SER A 104 7.69 12.02 -0.58
CA SER A 104 7.70 13.30 -1.29
C SER A 104 6.36 14.04 -1.17
N PRO A 105 6.35 15.35 -0.88
CA PRO A 105 5.13 16.14 -0.90
C PRO A 105 4.52 16.26 -2.30
N ASN A 106 5.33 16.07 -3.34
CA ASN A 106 4.91 16.09 -4.75
C ASN A 106 4.66 14.69 -5.32
N GLY A 107 4.74 13.65 -4.49
CA GLY A 107 4.48 12.26 -4.90
C GLY A 107 3.03 12.08 -5.33
N GLN A 108 2.83 11.44 -6.47
CA GLN A 108 1.50 11.24 -7.07
C GLN A 108 1.02 9.78 -6.97
N THR A 109 1.70 8.97 -6.18
CA THR A 109 1.30 7.59 -5.90
C THR A 109 1.08 7.47 -4.39
N HIS A 110 -0.09 6.99 -4.03
CA HIS A 110 -0.55 6.90 -2.65
C HIS A 110 -0.94 5.47 -2.31
N LEU A 111 -1.14 5.20 -1.02
CA LEU A 111 -1.70 3.97 -0.52
C LEU A 111 -3.06 4.28 0.08
N PHE A 112 -4.10 3.56 -0.36
CA PHE A 112 -5.46 3.78 0.10
C PHE A 112 -6.03 2.55 0.78
N GLN A 113 -6.85 2.80 1.79
CA GLN A 113 -7.84 1.85 2.29
C GLN A 113 -9.22 2.43 2.07
N ILE A 114 -10.08 1.67 1.40
CA ILE A 114 -11.49 2.02 1.19
C ILE A 114 -12.33 1.03 1.97
N VAL A 115 -13.15 1.52 2.88
CA VAL A 115 -14.17 0.72 3.56
C VAL A 115 -15.43 0.74 2.70
N VAL A 116 -15.93 -0.43 2.36
CA VAL A 116 -17.11 -0.59 1.52
C VAL A 116 -18.16 -1.47 2.20
N SER A 117 -19.43 -1.23 1.85
CA SER A 117 -20.55 -2.08 2.24
C SER A 117 -21.27 -2.58 0.99
N LYS A 118 -21.78 -3.81 1.03
CA LYS A 118 -22.70 -4.31 0.01
C LYS A 118 -24.10 -3.74 0.29
N GLY A 119 -24.50 -2.76 -0.50
CA GLY A 119 -25.65 -1.91 -0.21
C GLY A 119 -25.38 -0.94 0.94
N ASN A 120 -26.35 -0.16 1.32
CA ASN A 120 -26.20 0.89 2.33
C ASN A 120 -25.89 0.30 3.71
N VAL A 121 -25.04 0.99 4.47
CA VAL A 121 -24.85 0.66 5.89
C VAL A 121 -26.12 0.93 6.68
N GLY A 122 -26.42 0.08 7.65
CA GLY A 122 -27.58 0.23 8.52
C GLY A 122 -27.26 0.95 9.82
N ASP A 123 -28.24 1.02 10.71
CA ASP A 123 -28.15 1.71 12.01
C ASP A 123 -27.07 1.15 12.95
N ASN A 124 -26.57 -0.04 12.66
CA ASN A 124 -25.45 -0.67 13.38
C ASN A 124 -24.06 -0.12 12.99
N TYR A 125 -23.98 0.74 11.96
CA TYR A 125 -22.72 1.41 11.62
C TYR A 125 -22.63 2.74 12.37
N PRO A 126 -21.50 3.06 13.02
CA PRO A 126 -21.34 4.29 13.78
C PRO A 126 -21.58 5.55 12.97
N MET A 127 -22.33 6.51 13.51
CA MET A 127 -22.62 7.80 12.87
C MET A 127 -21.41 8.74 12.80
N SER A 128 -20.33 8.45 13.52
CA SER A 128 -19.11 9.24 13.51
C SER A 128 -17.88 8.35 13.47
N ARG A 129 -16.72 8.93 13.14
CA ARG A 129 -15.43 8.24 13.12
C ARG A 129 -14.79 8.12 14.52
N ALA A 130 -15.48 8.53 15.60
CA ALA A 130 -14.96 8.50 16.97
C ALA A 130 -14.45 7.10 17.35
N PHE A 131 -15.17 6.05 16.98
CA PHE A 131 -14.79 4.66 17.25
C PHE A 131 -13.39 4.26 16.71
N LEU A 132 -12.86 4.97 15.71
CA LEU A 132 -11.51 4.72 15.20
C LEU A 132 -10.42 5.30 16.12
N TYR A 133 -10.78 6.27 16.98
CA TYR A 133 -9.84 7.00 17.82
C TYR A 133 -9.98 6.70 19.30
N GLU A 134 -11.12 6.20 19.71
CA GLU A 134 -11.47 5.87 21.11
C GLU A 134 -11.13 4.41 21.50
N SER A 135 -10.36 3.71 20.67
CA SER A 135 -10.09 2.31 20.95
C SER A 135 -9.25 2.15 22.21
N ASP A 136 -9.78 1.38 23.17
CA ASP A 136 -9.08 0.77 24.31
C ASP A 136 -8.00 -0.25 23.86
N TYR A 137 -7.63 -0.22 22.58
CA TYR A 137 -6.56 -1.06 22.05
C TYR A 137 -5.25 -0.54 22.64
N PRO A 138 -4.60 -1.25 23.55
CA PRO A 138 -3.39 -0.75 24.20
C PRO A 138 -2.35 -0.48 23.12
N ARG A 139 -1.93 0.78 22.98
CA ARG A 139 -0.86 1.19 22.04
C ARG A 139 0.44 0.40 22.19
N GLU A 140 0.62 -0.26 23.34
CA GLU A 140 1.73 -1.16 23.63
C GLU A 140 1.66 -2.49 22.87
N GLN A 141 0.48 -3.05 22.62
CA GLN A 141 0.34 -4.32 21.89
C GLN A 141 0.60 -4.15 20.38
N ALA A 142 0.25 -2.99 19.82
CA ALA A 142 0.58 -2.68 18.41
C ALA A 142 2.09 -2.55 18.18
N ARG A 143 2.85 -2.09 19.18
CA ARG A 143 4.32 -2.03 19.11
C ARG A 143 5.01 -3.38 19.31
N ALA A 144 4.39 -4.29 20.03
CA ALA A 144 4.93 -5.64 20.25
C ALA A 144 4.72 -6.56 19.03
N ALA A 145 3.62 -6.38 18.29
CA ALA A 145 3.34 -7.14 17.07
C ALA A 145 4.16 -6.66 15.85
N ALA A 146 4.82 -5.48 15.95
CA ALA A 146 5.65 -4.89 14.90
C ALA A 146 7.16 -5.17 15.07
N ARG A 147 7.55 -5.96 16.08
CA ARG A 147 8.93 -6.44 16.31
C ARG A 147 9.06 -7.90 15.93
#